data_7420171891442c932759f8a639f444d7
#
_entry.id   7420171891442c932759f8a639f444d7
#
_cell.length_a   1.000
_cell.length_b   1.000
_cell.length_c   1.000
_cell.angle_alpha   90.00
_cell.angle_beta   90.00
_cell.angle_gamma   90.00
#
_symmetry.space_group_name_H-M   'P 1'
#
loop_
_entity.id
_entity.type
_entity.pdbx_description
1 polymer ?
#
loop_
_entity_poly.entity_id
_entity_poly.type
_entity_poly.pdbx_seq_one_letter_code
_entity_poly.pdbx_strand_id
1 'polypeptide(L)'
;IMQSLDTSVIENIKIVNAKYFHQKSGSSIELNYKIYGNGILKIKQTLYPSGAENPELPRFGMKVSVNETFDNLEWFGRGPHESYWDRKTSAKIDRYKGKVIDQKYKYVRPQETGNKTDIRWLALYNGSIGLMIKGLPVFDGSVHHYDYALLDYYKGSQLHGKTDITKGDQIDLIVDYKQMGVGGDNSWGAKPHFKYTLPMDTTVYNLEYAIIPFNENNELDEFSRINIDN
;
A
#
# COMPACT_ATOMS: atom_id res chain seq x y z
N ILE A 1 17.39 11.95 -2.05
CA ILE A 1 17.50 13.39 -2.36
C ILE A 1 16.49 13.71 -3.44
N MET A 2 15.69 14.76 -3.24
CA MET A 2 14.84 15.31 -4.30
C MET A 2 15.72 15.99 -5.36
N GLN A 3 15.52 15.64 -6.62
CA GLN A 3 16.28 16.19 -7.76
C GLN A 3 15.51 17.29 -8.48
N SER A 4 14.19 17.11 -8.66
CA SER A 4 13.32 18.13 -9.24
C SER A 4 11.92 18.07 -8.65
N LEU A 5 11.22 19.21 -8.72
CA LEU A 5 9.81 19.36 -8.43
C LEU A 5 9.24 20.38 -9.43
N ASP A 6 8.38 19.91 -10.32
CA ASP A 6 7.76 20.69 -11.36
C ASP A 6 6.25 20.69 -11.23
N THR A 7 5.61 21.82 -11.51
CA THR A 7 4.15 21.94 -11.45
C THR A 7 3.60 22.56 -12.74
N SER A 8 2.46 22.08 -13.18
CA SER A 8 1.73 22.63 -14.32
C SER A 8 0.22 22.50 -14.11
N VAL A 9 -0.54 23.20 -14.94
CA VAL A 9 -2.01 23.10 -14.99
C VAL A 9 -2.42 22.87 -16.44
N ILE A 10 -3.17 21.81 -16.67
CA ILE A 10 -3.71 21.45 -17.99
C ILE A 10 -5.20 21.16 -17.80
N GLU A 11 -6.07 21.88 -18.50
CA GLU A 11 -7.53 21.65 -18.47
C GLU A 11 -8.13 21.57 -17.05
N ASN A 12 -7.70 22.46 -16.15
CA ASN A 12 -8.09 22.51 -14.73
C ASN A 12 -7.55 21.35 -13.87
N ILE A 13 -6.67 20.49 -14.39
CA ILE A 13 -5.97 19.47 -13.62
C ILE A 13 -4.62 20.04 -13.19
N LYS A 14 -4.36 20.09 -11.88
CA LYS A 14 -3.02 20.38 -11.38
C LYS A 14 -2.15 19.15 -11.47
N ILE A 15 -0.99 19.28 -12.09
CA ILE A 15 -0.01 18.21 -12.22
C ILE A 15 1.22 18.60 -11.41
N VAL A 16 1.68 17.65 -10.58
CA VAL A 16 2.93 17.79 -9.82
C VAL A 16 3.82 16.61 -10.17
N ASN A 17 5.02 16.89 -10.66
CA ASN A 17 6.05 15.90 -10.94
C ASN A 17 7.20 16.07 -9.95
N ALA A 18 7.58 15.01 -9.27
CA ALA A 18 8.72 15.00 -8.38
C ALA A 18 9.65 13.85 -8.76
N LYS A 19 10.95 14.13 -8.77
CA LYS A 19 11.98 13.13 -9.02
C LYS A 19 12.93 13.04 -7.83
N TYR A 20 13.17 11.81 -7.38
CA TYR A 20 14.04 11.50 -6.26
C TYR A 20 15.17 10.57 -6.69
N PHE A 21 16.30 10.73 -6.07
CA PHE A 21 17.44 9.82 -6.18
C PHE A 21 17.76 9.20 -4.84
N HIS A 22 17.82 7.89 -4.77
CA HIS A 22 18.19 7.15 -3.58
C HIS A 22 19.68 6.81 -3.62
N GLN A 23 20.49 7.56 -2.88
CA GLN A 23 21.94 7.49 -2.93
C GLN A 23 22.54 6.10 -2.66
N LYS A 24 21.98 5.37 -1.67
CA LYS A 24 22.54 4.07 -1.30
C LYS A 24 22.37 3.01 -2.37
N SER A 25 21.25 3.02 -3.10
CA SER A 25 20.98 2.05 -4.15
C SER A 25 21.26 2.58 -5.55
N GLY A 26 21.56 3.88 -5.71
CA GLY A 26 21.72 4.50 -7.02
C GLY A 26 20.42 4.60 -7.83
N SER A 27 19.28 4.26 -7.27
CA SER A 27 17.99 4.17 -7.95
C SER A 27 17.29 5.52 -8.02
N SER A 28 16.44 5.71 -9.04
CA SER A 28 15.59 6.90 -9.16
C SER A 28 14.12 6.55 -8.98
N ILE A 29 13.36 7.47 -8.37
CA ILE A 29 11.91 7.36 -8.20
C ILE A 29 11.27 8.59 -8.80
N GLU A 30 10.29 8.40 -9.66
CA GLU A 30 9.45 9.46 -10.23
C GLU A 30 8.04 9.34 -9.68
N LEU A 31 7.51 10.48 -9.20
CA LEU A 31 6.14 10.63 -8.73
C LEU A 31 5.41 11.62 -9.63
N ASN A 32 4.27 11.22 -10.15
CA ASN A 32 3.35 12.09 -10.86
C ASN A 32 2.02 12.13 -10.11
N TYR A 33 1.59 13.32 -9.73
CA TYR A 33 0.30 13.57 -9.10
C TYR A 33 -0.56 14.37 -10.06
N LYS A 34 -1.80 13.93 -10.30
CA LYS A 34 -2.85 14.69 -10.99
C LYS A 34 -3.96 14.98 -9.97
N ILE A 35 -4.20 16.25 -9.73
CA ILE A 35 -5.19 16.75 -8.78
C ILE A 35 -6.36 17.33 -9.58
N TYR A 36 -7.52 16.70 -9.46
CA TYR A 36 -8.73 17.08 -10.17
C TYR A 36 -9.61 18.02 -9.33
N GLY A 37 -10.42 18.87 -9.98
CA GLY A 37 -11.29 19.84 -9.32
C GLY A 37 -12.37 19.22 -8.41
N ASN A 38 -12.70 17.95 -8.60
CA ASN A 38 -13.64 17.18 -7.77
C ASN A 38 -12.98 16.51 -6.55
N GLY A 39 -11.70 16.79 -6.28
CA GLY A 39 -10.94 16.26 -5.15
C GLY A 39 -10.26 14.91 -5.40
N ILE A 40 -10.44 14.31 -6.57
CA ILE A 40 -9.71 13.08 -6.93
C ILE A 40 -8.22 13.40 -7.06
N LEU A 41 -7.39 12.51 -6.49
CA LEU A 41 -5.94 12.56 -6.61
C LEU A 41 -5.47 11.26 -7.28
N LYS A 42 -5.02 11.35 -8.53
CA LYS A 42 -4.39 10.23 -9.24
C LYS A 42 -2.88 10.28 -9.01
N ILE A 43 -2.30 9.14 -8.66
CA ILE A 43 -0.88 9.01 -8.32
C ILE A 43 -0.27 7.93 -9.20
N LYS A 44 0.84 8.27 -9.85
CA LYS A 44 1.71 7.32 -10.52
C LYS A 44 3.10 7.39 -9.92
N GLN A 45 3.62 6.26 -9.52
CA GLN A 45 4.94 6.10 -8.95
C GLN A 45 5.73 5.12 -9.82
N THR A 46 6.93 5.53 -10.24
CA THR A 46 7.84 4.70 -11.05
C THR A 46 9.19 4.61 -10.36
N LEU A 47 9.67 3.38 -10.15
CA LEU A 47 11.03 3.12 -9.66
C LEU A 47 11.88 2.60 -10.80
N TYR A 48 13.05 3.21 -10.97
CA TYR A 48 14.11 2.82 -11.87
C TYR A 48 15.29 2.29 -11.03
N PRO A 49 15.45 0.97 -10.88
CA PRO A 49 16.59 0.40 -10.19
C PRO A 49 17.90 0.67 -10.92
N SER A 50 19.01 0.71 -10.18
CA SER A 50 20.33 1.00 -10.76
C SER A 50 21.14 -0.24 -11.15
N GLY A 51 20.69 -1.44 -10.77
CA GLY A 51 21.36 -2.69 -11.12
C GLY A 51 21.37 -3.76 -10.02
N ALA A 52 21.85 -4.94 -10.38
CA ALA A 52 21.71 -6.19 -9.65
C ALA A 52 22.55 -6.33 -8.35
N GLU A 53 23.42 -5.38 -8.04
CA GLU A 53 24.20 -5.41 -6.79
C GLU A 53 23.38 -5.05 -5.54
N ASN A 54 22.18 -4.50 -5.74
CA ASN A 54 21.28 -4.17 -4.66
C ASN A 54 20.48 -5.41 -4.22
N PRO A 55 20.19 -5.53 -2.92
CA PRO A 55 19.29 -6.56 -2.45
C PRO A 55 17.88 -6.38 -3.02
N GLU A 56 17.10 -7.46 -3.05
CA GLU A 56 15.70 -7.40 -3.47
C GLU A 56 14.90 -6.43 -2.58
N LEU A 57 13.92 -5.76 -3.17
CA LEU A 57 13.01 -4.89 -2.41
C LEU A 57 12.08 -5.74 -1.54
N PRO A 58 11.91 -5.42 -0.27
CA PRO A 58 10.86 -6.03 0.52
C PRO A 58 9.47 -5.62 0.05
N ARG A 59 9.33 -4.38 -0.43
CA ARG A 59 8.10 -3.84 -1.01
C ARG A 59 8.39 -2.59 -1.84
N PHE A 60 7.46 -2.26 -2.76
CA PHE A 60 7.45 -1.00 -3.49
C PHE A 60 6.07 -0.38 -3.45
N GLY A 61 5.94 0.79 -2.84
CA GLY A 61 4.66 1.47 -2.68
C GLY A 61 4.75 2.77 -1.89
N MET A 62 3.63 3.17 -1.31
CA MET A 62 3.49 4.41 -0.55
C MET A 62 2.72 4.15 0.75
N LYS A 63 3.17 4.77 1.82
CA LYS A 63 2.43 4.87 3.09
C LYS A 63 1.67 6.18 3.13
N VAL A 64 0.41 6.11 3.52
CA VAL A 64 -0.47 7.25 3.74
C VAL A 64 -1.03 7.17 5.15
N SER A 65 -0.86 8.21 5.94
CA SER A 65 -1.46 8.28 7.28
C SER A 65 -2.80 9.00 7.20
N VAL A 66 -3.83 8.36 7.72
CA VAL A 66 -5.20 8.90 7.81
C VAL A 66 -5.64 9.03 9.26
N ASN A 67 -6.62 9.88 9.51
CA ASN A 67 -7.17 10.09 10.85
C ASN A 67 -7.76 8.78 11.40
N GLU A 68 -7.57 8.51 12.69
CA GLU A 68 -8.03 7.30 13.38
C GLU A 68 -9.55 7.07 13.33
N THR A 69 -10.34 8.12 13.07
CA THR A 69 -11.80 8.01 12.96
C THR A 69 -12.27 7.26 11.71
N PHE A 70 -11.42 7.09 10.71
CA PHE A 70 -11.71 6.30 9.51
C PHE A 70 -11.56 4.79 9.75
N ASP A 71 -12.15 4.29 10.83
CA ASP A 71 -11.98 2.93 11.34
C ASP A 71 -12.77 1.84 10.58
N ASN A 72 -13.73 2.22 9.73
CA ASN A 72 -14.43 1.25 8.89
C ASN A 72 -13.61 0.99 7.62
N LEU A 73 -13.47 -0.30 7.30
CA LEU A 73 -12.75 -0.78 6.14
C LEU A 73 -13.66 -1.61 5.24
N GLU A 74 -13.62 -1.34 3.95
CA GLU A 74 -14.23 -2.18 2.93
C GLU A 74 -13.28 -2.31 1.74
N TRP A 75 -13.20 -3.51 1.13
CA TRP A 75 -12.36 -3.69 -0.04
C TRP A 75 -12.93 -4.72 -1.02
N PHE A 76 -12.61 -4.55 -2.28
CA PHE A 76 -12.80 -5.53 -3.33
C PHE A 76 -11.43 -6.06 -3.78
N GLY A 77 -11.12 -7.26 -3.37
CA GLY A 77 -9.83 -7.91 -3.55
C GLY A 77 -9.80 -9.27 -2.90
N ARG A 78 -8.62 -9.79 -2.59
CA ARG A 78 -8.52 -11.06 -1.88
C ARG A 78 -8.79 -10.90 -0.39
N GLY A 79 -9.48 -11.89 0.19
CA GLY A 79 -9.86 -11.91 1.59
C GLY A 79 -10.61 -13.19 1.98
N PRO A 80 -11.29 -13.18 3.17
CA PRO A 80 -11.31 -12.12 4.18
C PRO A 80 -10.00 -11.98 4.98
N HIS A 81 -9.22 -13.06 5.08
CA HIS A 81 -7.95 -13.09 5.80
C HIS A 81 -6.81 -12.42 5.01
N GLU A 82 -5.67 -12.25 5.65
CA GLU A 82 -4.47 -11.74 5.00
C GLU A 82 -4.01 -12.64 3.85
N SER A 83 -3.40 -12.04 2.86
CA SER A 83 -2.80 -12.75 1.73
C SER A 83 -1.51 -12.04 1.29
N TYR A 84 -0.58 -12.82 0.75
CA TYR A 84 0.72 -12.38 0.27
C TYR A 84 0.98 -12.98 -1.10
N TRP A 85 1.88 -12.43 -1.86
CA TRP A 85 2.13 -12.84 -3.24
C TRP A 85 2.39 -14.35 -3.38
N ASP A 86 3.10 -14.94 -2.43
CA ASP A 86 3.39 -16.37 -2.33
C ASP A 86 2.38 -17.18 -1.50
N ARG A 87 1.39 -16.52 -0.88
CA ARG A 87 0.39 -17.14 0.00
C ARG A 87 -0.98 -16.48 -0.20
N LYS A 88 -1.63 -16.72 -1.32
CA LYS A 88 -2.93 -16.10 -1.66
C LYS A 88 -4.00 -17.04 -2.22
N THR A 89 -3.68 -18.31 -2.44
CA THR A 89 -4.60 -19.25 -3.09
C THR A 89 -5.89 -19.47 -2.29
N SER A 90 -5.82 -19.48 -0.95
CA SER A 90 -6.98 -19.63 -0.08
C SER A 90 -7.85 -18.38 0.02
N ALA A 91 -7.33 -17.21 -0.32
CA ALA A 91 -8.05 -15.94 -0.26
C ALA A 91 -8.80 -15.70 -1.57
N LYS A 92 -10.13 -15.73 -1.52
CA LYS A 92 -10.98 -15.51 -2.70
C LYS A 92 -11.09 -14.01 -3.00
N ILE A 93 -11.32 -13.70 -4.26
CA ILE A 93 -11.65 -12.32 -4.68
C ILE A 93 -13.12 -12.11 -4.45
N ASP A 94 -13.46 -11.15 -3.60
CA ASP A 94 -14.82 -10.76 -3.29
C ASP A 94 -14.82 -9.36 -2.64
N ARG A 95 -16.00 -8.86 -2.26
CA ARG A 95 -16.17 -7.66 -1.46
C ARG A 95 -16.24 -8.02 0.01
N TYR A 96 -15.38 -7.42 0.80
CA TYR A 96 -15.25 -7.68 2.24
C TYR A 96 -15.38 -6.39 3.02
N LYS A 97 -15.88 -6.52 4.27
CA LYS A 97 -16.02 -5.43 5.25
C LYS A 97 -15.41 -5.82 6.58
N GLY A 98 -14.93 -4.84 7.32
CA GLY A 98 -14.43 -5.04 8.68
C GLY A 98 -14.03 -3.73 9.34
N LYS A 99 -13.36 -3.84 10.46
CA LYS A 99 -12.71 -2.73 11.14
C LYS A 99 -11.21 -2.78 10.91
N VAL A 100 -10.57 -1.61 10.92
CA VAL A 100 -9.11 -1.52 10.82
C VAL A 100 -8.43 -2.31 11.94
N ILE A 101 -8.97 -2.24 13.15
CA ILE A 101 -8.40 -2.94 14.32
C ILE A 101 -8.37 -4.47 14.14
N ASP A 102 -9.30 -5.03 13.36
CA ASP A 102 -9.44 -6.47 13.15
C ASP A 102 -8.49 -7.00 12.07
N GLN A 103 -7.76 -6.12 11.36
CA GLN A 103 -6.89 -6.54 10.25
C GLN A 103 -5.54 -7.08 10.71
N LYS A 104 -5.19 -6.89 11.97
CA LYS A 104 -3.96 -7.41 12.54
C LYS A 104 -4.13 -8.86 13.01
N TYR A 105 -3.31 -9.76 12.49
CA TYR A 105 -3.17 -11.10 13.07
C TYR A 105 -2.16 -11.07 14.22
N LYS A 106 -2.50 -11.69 15.34
CA LYS A 106 -1.63 -11.75 16.54
C LYS A 106 -0.59 -12.86 16.42
N TYR A 107 0.46 -12.62 15.67
CA TYR A 107 1.62 -13.52 15.66
C TYR A 107 2.38 -13.44 16.98
N VAL A 108 3.06 -14.54 17.35
CA VAL A 108 3.86 -14.61 18.57
C VAL A 108 4.95 -13.53 18.63
N ARG A 109 5.48 -13.17 17.47
CA ARG A 109 6.37 -12.01 17.31
C ARG A 109 5.67 -10.96 16.47
N PRO A 110 5.80 -9.65 16.80
CA PRO A 110 5.40 -8.59 15.90
C PRO A 110 6.12 -8.77 14.56
N GLN A 111 5.34 -8.85 13.49
CA GLN A 111 5.84 -9.04 12.14
C GLN A 111 4.80 -8.55 11.14
N GLU A 112 5.12 -8.61 9.85
CA GLU A 112 4.20 -8.32 8.76
C GLU A 112 2.87 -9.06 8.95
N THR A 113 1.76 -8.36 8.82
CA THR A 113 0.42 -8.89 9.02
C THR A 113 -0.63 -8.07 8.29
N GLY A 114 -1.76 -8.67 8.00
CA GLY A 114 -2.96 -7.98 7.52
C GLY A 114 -2.94 -7.55 6.05
N ASN A 115 -1.89 -7.86 5.29
CA ASN A 115 -1.83 -7.52 3.87
C ASN A 115 -2.97 -8.17 3.08
N LYS A 116 -3.47 -7.48 2.07
CA LYS A 116 -4.42 -7.97 1.08
C LYS A 116 -3.79 -7.83 -0.31
N THR A 117 -3.96 -8.84 -1.14
CA THR A 117 -3.43 -8.83 -2.51
C THR A 117 -4.54 -8.67 -3.54
N ASP A 118 -4.15 -8.26 -4.74
CA ASP A 118 -5.05 -8.13 -5.88
C ASP A 118 -6.26 -7.21 -5.55
N ILE A 119 -6.05 -6.10 -4.84
CA ILE A 119 -7.10 -5.13 -4.48
C ILE A 119 -7.44 -4.27 -5.69
N ARG A 120 -8.73 -4.21 -6.06
CA ARG A 120 -9.24 -3.31 -7.09
C ARG A 120 -9.55 -1.95 -6.48
N TRP A 121 -10.17 -1.97 -5.30
CA TRP A 121 -10.39 -0.78 -4.48
C TRP A 121 -10.46 -1.13 -3.00
N LEU A 122 -10.11 -0.16 -2.17
CA LEU A 122 -10.18 -0.21 -0.72
C LEU A 122 -10.73 1.13 -0.24
N ALA A 123 -11.73 1.10 0.63
CA ALA A 123 -12.35 2.28 1.22
C ALA A 123 -12.15 2.32 2.73
N LEU A 124 -11.74 3.48 3.24
CA LEU A 124 -11.70 3.81 4.65
C LEU A 124 -12.71 4.93 4.93
N TYR A 125 -13.54 4.78 5.95
CA TYR A 125 -14.59 5.75 6.22
C TYR A 125 -15.02 5.77 7.70
N ASN A 126 -15.68 6.88 8.11
CA ASN A 126 -16.16 7.07 9.48
C ASN A 126 -17.70 7.09 9.60
N GLY A 127 -18.42 6.74 8.54
CA GLY A 127 -19.88 6.77 8.48
C GLY A 127 -20.43 7.94 7.65
N SER A 128 -19.79 9.12 7.67
CA SER A 128 -20.24 10.30 6.92
C SER A 128 -19.39 10.59 5.69
N ILE A 129 -18.08 10.42 5.81
CA ILE A 129 -17.10 10.65 4.74
C ILE A 129 -16.09 9.52 4.69
N GLY A 130 -15.46 9.35 3.55
CA GLY A 130 -14.45 8.34 3.34
C GLY A 130 -13.47 8.67 2.22
N LEU A 131 -12.47 7.81 2.11
CA LEU A 131 -11.48 7.81 1.05
C LEU A 131 -11.47 6.43 0.40
N MET A 132 -11.68 6.36 -0.90
CA MET A 132 -11.50 5.16 -1.69
C MET A 132 -10.14 5.21 -2.39
N ILE A 133 -9.34 4.17 -2.22
CA ILE A 133 -8.14 3.93 -2.99
C ILE A 133 -8.53 2.98 -4.12
N LYS A 134 -8.44 3.46 -5.36
CA LYS A 134 -8.75 2.66 -6.55
C LYS A 134 -7.47 2.29 -7.28
N GLY A 135 -7.20 1.00 -7.40
CA GLY A 135 -6.04 0.49 -8.16
C GLY A 135 -6.20 0.68 -9.68
N LEU A 136 -5.11 0.89 -10.36
CA LEU A 136 -5.04 1.03 -11.81
C LEU A 136 -3.94 0.10 -12.38
N PRO A 137 -4.23 -1.22 -12.58
CA PRO A 137 -5.54 -1.88 -12.35
C PRO A 137 -5.76 -2.43 -10.94
N VAL A 138 -4.71 -2.82 -10.21
CA VAL A 138 -4.76 -3.43 -8.87
C VAL A 138 -3.53 -3.05 -8.05
N PHE A 139 -3.63 -3.21 -6.73
CA PHE A 139 -2.52 -3.01 -5.80
C PHE A 139 -2.59 -4.05 -4.67
N ASP A 140 -1.51 -4.20 -3.93
CA ASP A 140 -1.47 -4.88 -2.65
C ASP A 140 -1.48 -3.84 -1.52
N GLY A 141 -2.02 -4.17 -0.35
CA GLY A 141 -2.05 -3.18 0.73
C GLY A 141 -2.47 -3.70 2.08
N SER A 142 -2.19 -2.91 3.08
CA SER A 142 -2.58 -3.17 4.47
C SER A 142 -3.01 -1.89 5.19
N VAL A 143 -3.76 -2.05 6.27
CA VAL A 143 -4.29 -0.94 7.08
C VAL A 143 -4.13 -1.26 8.55
N HIS A 144 -3.50 -0.37 9.31
CA HIS A 144 -3.23 -0.60 10.72
C HIS A 144 -3.38 0.66 11.56
N HIS A 145 -3.83 0.50 12.82
CA HIS A 145 -3.87 1.57 13.83
C HIS A 145 -2.52 1.79 14.54
N TYR A 146 -1.42 1.45 13.91
CA TYR A 146 -0.08 1.63 14.49
C TYR A 146 0.93 1.99 13.40
N ASP A 147 1.97 2.69 13.78
CA ASP A 147 3.09 2.94 12.89
C ASP A 147 3.77 1.61 12.52
N TYR A 148 3.84 1.35 11.25
CA TYR A 148 4.47 0.16 10.68
C TYR A 148 5.92 -0.02 11.13
N ALA A 149 6.63 1.08 11.42
CA ALA A 149 7.97 1.05 11.96
C ALA A 149 8.09 0.35 13.33
N LEU A 150 6.98 0.21 14.06
CA LEU A 150 6.95 -0.55 15.33
C LEU A 150 7.11 -2.06 15.14
N LEU A 151 6.95 -2.55 13.91
CA LEU A 151 7.23 -3.95 13.55
C LEU A 151 8.73 -4.24 13.41
N ASP A 152 9.58 -3.19 13.44
CA ASP A 152 11.03 -3.35 13.33
C ASP A 152 11.59 -4.13 14.54
N TYR A 153 11.90 -5.38 14.30
CA TYR A 153 12.39 -6.33 15.30
C TYR A 153 13.69 -5.87 15.99
N TYR A 154 14.56 -5.18 15.27
CA TYR A 154 15.88 -4.79 15.80
C TYR A 154 15.82 -3.65 16.80
N LYS A 155 14.86 -2.76 16.67
CA LYS A 155 14.58 -1.71 17.66
C LYS A 155 13.74 -2.23 18.83
N GLY A 156 13.10 -3.38 18.65
CA GLY A 156 12.12 -3.96 19.55
C GLY A 156 12.51 -5.30 20.15
N SER A 157 13.79 -5.59 20.45
CA SER A 157 14.17 -6.81 21.19
C SER A 157 13.35 -6.97 22.49
N GLN A 158 12.82 -5.89 23.04
CA GLN A 158 11.87 -5.89 24.15
C GLN A 158 10.46 -6.35 23.78
N LEU A 159 10.12 -6.40 22.48
CA LEU A 159 8.80 -6.80 21.99
C LEU A 159 8.73 -8.34 21.71
N HIS A 160 9.81 -9.06 21.92
CA HIS A 160 9.79 -10.52 21.83
C HIS A 160 8.78 -11.08 22.83
N GLY A 161 7.74 -11.73 22.31
CA GLY A 161 6.61 -12.22 23.12
C GLY A 161 5.53 -11.15 23.44
N LYS A 162 5.70 -9.88 23.08
CA LYS A 162 4.64 -8.89 23.14
C LYS A 162 3.88 -8.88 21.81
N THR A 163 2.67 -9.38 21.83
CA THR A 163 1.77 -9.37 20.66
C THR A 163 0.98 -8.06 20.53
N ASP A 164 0.99 -7.24 21.58
CA ASP A 164 0.16 -6.04 21.68
C ASP A 164 0.97 -4.80 21.31
N ILE A 165 0.92 -4.44 20.04
CA ILE A 165 1.31 -3.11 19.57
C ILE A 165 0.13 -2.20 19.91
N THR A 166 0.40 -1.13 20.65
CA THR A 166 -0.60 -0.17 21.08
C THR A 166 -1.22 0.55 19.88
N LYS A 167 -2.54 0.72 19.89
CA LYS A 167 -3.24 1.56 18.93
C LYS A 167 -2.69 2.99 18.98
N GLY A 168 -2.29 3.54 17.84
CA GLY A 168 -1.91 4.94 17.66
C GLY A 168 -3.13 5.83 17.40
N ASP A 169 -2.88 7.11 17.23
CA ASP A 169 -3.83 8.17 16.91
C ASP A 169 -4.05 8.35 15.39
N GLN A 170 -3.43 7.52 14.59
CA GLN A 170 -3.54 7.51 13.13
C GLN A 170 -3.69 6.09 12.61
N ILE A 171 -4.23 5.99 11.40
CA ILE A 171 -4.25 4.76 10.61
C ILE A 171 -3.17 4.87 9.55
N ASP A 172 -2.25 3.92 9.53
CA ASP A 172 -1.32 3.72 8.44
C ASP A 172 -1.97 2.85 7.37
N LEU A 173 -2.20 3.45 6.21
CA LEU A 173 -2.62 2.77 4.98
C LEU A 173 -1.39 2.60 4.09
N ILE A 174 -1.13 1.38 3.69
CA ILE A 174 -0.05 1.03 2.77
C ILE A 174 -0.67 0.64 1.43
N VAL A 175 -0.16 1.24 0.36
CA VAL A 175 -0.57 0.98 -1.03
C VAL A 175 0.68 0.58 -1.79
N ASP A 176 0.77 -0.70 -2.17
CA ASP A 176 1.95 -1.26 -2.81
C ASP A 176 1.66 -1.74 -4.23
N TYR A 177 2.64 -1.59 -5.12
CA TYR A 177 2.70 -2.39 -6.33
C TYR A 177 2.66 -3.86 -5.95
N LYS A 178 3.58 -4.27 -5.08
CA LYS A 178 3.65 -5.58 -4.44
C LYS A 178 4.55 -5.54 -3.22
N GLN A 179 4.33 -6.50 -2.35
CA GLN A 179 5.26 -6.94 -1.34
C GLN A 179 5.88 -8.26 -1.78
N MET A 180 7.19 -8.46 -1.56
CA MET A 180 7.83 -9.76 -1.80
C MET A 180 7.16 -10.84 -0.94
N GLY A 181 7.28 -12.10 -1.35
CA GLY A 181 6.79 -13.24 -0.58
C GLY A 181 7.33 -13.26 0.84
N VAL A 182 6.54 -13.76 1.76
CA VAL A 182 6.86 -13.83 3.20
C VAL A 182 7.29 -15.23 3.67
N GLY A 183 7.17 -16.24 2.81
CA GLY A 183 7.52 -17.62 3.11
C GLY A 183 8.79 -18.09 2.39
N GLY A 184 9.53 -19.01 3.00
CA GLY A 184 10.63 -19.75 2.40
C GLY A 184 10.43 -21.24 2.62
N ASP A 185 11.34 -22.07 2.09
CA ASP A 185 11.25 -23.54 2.20
C ASP A 185 11.50 -24.04 3.63
N ASN A 186 11.96 -23.19 4.53
CA ASN A 186 12.15 -23.49 5.93
C ASN A 186 12.03 -22.25 6.83
N SER A 187 12.02 -22.45 8.15
CA SER A 187 11.96 -21.38 9.17
C SER A 187 13.33 -20.83 9.58
N TRP A 188 14.41 -21.21 8.93
CA TRP A 188 15.78 -20.84 9.27
C TRP A 188 16.35 -19.70 8.40
N GLY A 189 15.47 -18.90 7.80
CA GLY A 189 15.87 -17.74 7.02
C GLY A 189 15.97 -17.99 5.51
N ALA A 190 15.40 -19.10 5.00
CA ALA A 190 15.26 -19.27 3.55
C ALA A 190 14.42 -18.12 2.97
N LYS A 191 14.95 -17.50 1.91
CA LYS A 191 14.23 -16.48 1.16
C LYS A 191 13.05 -17.09 0.39
N PRO A 192 12.03 -16.29 0.04
CA PRO A 192 11.00 -16.69 -0.91
C PRO A 192 11.63 -17.14 -2.25
N HIS A 193 10.93 -18.00 -2.99
CA HIS A 193 11.35 -18.36 -4.34
C HIS A 193 11.46 -17.11 -5.20
N PHE A 194 12.43 -17.08 -6.11
CA PHE A 194 12.76 -15.91 -6.95
C PHE A 194 11.54 -15.28 -7.63
N LYS A 195 10.58 -16.07 -8.11
CA LYS A 195 9.33 -15.58 -8.71
C LYS A 195 8.46 -14.72 -7.78
N TYR A 196 8.73 -14.74 -6.48
CA TYR A 196 8.02 -13.94 -5.46
C TYR A 196 8.92 -12.86 -4.85
N THR A 197 10.01 -12.51 -5.52
CA THR A 197 10.90 -11.41 -5.12
C THR A 197 10.71 -10.19 -6.02
N LEU A 198 11.20 -9.05 -5.57
CA LEU A 198 11.25 -7.80 -6.33
C LEU A 198 12.72 -7.46 -6.58
N PRO A 199 13.35 -8.00 -7.64
CA PRO A 199 14.77 -7.79 -7.89
C PRO A 199 15.07 -6.32 -8.21
N MET A 200 16.20 -5.82 -7.72
CA MET A 200 16.71 -4.47 -7.99
C MET A 200 17.67 -4.44 -9.19
N ASP A 201 17.41 -5.29 -10.17
CA ASP A 201 18.14 -5.34 -11.45
C ASP A 201 17.78 -4.15 -12.36
N THR A 202 17.37 -4.39 -13.58
CA THR A 202 16.89 -3.36 -14.52
C THR A 202 15.36 -3.31 -14.65
N THR A 203 14.65 -4.07 -13.84
CA THR A 203 13.18 -4.15 -13.88
C THR A 203 12.56 -2.85 -13.37
N VAL A 204 11.86 -2.13 -14.23
CA VAL A 204 11.14 -0.91 -13.85
C VAL A 204 9.82 -1.26 -13.20
N TYR A 205 9.58 -0.72 -12.01
CA TYR A 205 8.34 -0.93 -11.27
C TYR A 205 7.42 0.28 -11.40
N ASN A 206 6.15 0.02 -11.71
CA ASN A 206 5.12 1.04 -11.81
C ASN A 206 3.96 0.72 -10.88
N LEU A 207 3.55 1.69 -10.08
CA LEU A 207 2.33 1.67 -9.28
C LEU A 207 1.48 2.86 -9.69
N GLU A 208 0.21 2.61 -10.02
CA GLU A 208 -0.74 3.66 -10.35
C GLU A 208 -2.05 3.41 -9.62
N TYR A 209 -2.57 4.44 -8.96
CA TYR A 209 -3.83 4.39 -8.23
C TYR A 209 -4.43 5.78 -8.08
N ALA A 210 -5.70 5.84 -7.67
CA ALA A 210 -6.35 7.08 -7.33
C ALA A 210 -6.90 7.05 -5.91
N ILE A 211 -6.82 8.21 -5.24
CA ILE A 211 -7.52 8.50 -3.98
C ILE A 211 -8.75 9.31 -4.34
N ILE A 212 -9.92 8.81 -3.97
CA ILE A 212 -11.22 9.37 -4.33
C ILE A 212 -11.98 9.67 -3.03
N PRO A 213 -12.19 10.93 -2.67
CA PRO A 213 -13.03 11.29 -1.53
C PRO A 213 -14.50 10.96 -1.84
N PHE A 214 -15.23 10.45 -0.86
CA PHE A 214 -16.65 10.15 -0.98
C PHE A 214 -17.40 10.48 0.32
N ASN A 215 -18.72 10.50 0.27
CA ASN A 215 -19.60 10.69 1.42
C ASN A 215 -20.68 9.61 1.47
N GLU A 216 -21.51 9.61 2.51
CA GLU A 216 -22.56 8.64 2.76
C GLU A 216 -23.61 8.48 1.64
N ASN A 217 -23.73 9.46 0.75
CA ASN A 217 -24.66 9.41 -0.38
C ASN A 217 -24.08 8.66 -1.61
N ASN A 218 -22.81 8.25 -1.54
CA ASN A 218 -22.15 7.57 -2.64
C ASN A 218 -22.22 6.04 -2.47
N GLU A 219 -22.75 5.37 -3.49
CA GLU A 219 -22.68 3.91 -3.57
C GLU A 219 -21.27 3.48 -4.00
N LEU A 220 -20.55 2.76 -3.13
CA LEU A 220 -19.16 2.40 -3.36
C LEU A 220 -18.92 1.63 -4.67
N ASP A 221 -19.88 0.79 -5.08
CA ASP A 221 -19.79 0.03 -6.32
C ASP A 221 -19.88 0.92 -7.56
N GLU A 222 -20.77 1.91 -7.57
CA GLU A 222 -20.86 2.89 -8.64
C GLU A 222 -19.62 3.78 -8.65
N PHE A 223 -19.21 4.23 -7.47
CA PHE A 223 -18.06 5.09 -7.29
C PHE A 223 -16.76 4.41 -7.73
N SER A 224 -16.64 3.10 -7.50
CA SER A 224 -15.49 2.31 -7.96
C SER A 224 -15.35 2.23 -9.49
N ARG A 225 -16.44 2.50 -10.25
CA ARG A 225 -16.46 2.47 -11.72
C ARG A 225 -16.16 3.81 -12.37
N ILE A 226 -15.99 4.88 -11.60
CA ILE A 226 -15.67 6.21 -12.13
C ILE A 226 -14.44 6.12 -13.03
N ASN A 227 -14.56 6.66 -14.24
CA ASN A 227 -13.42 6.88 -15.11
C ASN A 227 -12.65 8.11 -14.61
N ILE A 228 -11.39 7.94 -14.25
CA ILE A 228 -10.59 8.99 -13.62
C ILE A 228 -9.98 9.93 -14.66
N ASP A 229 -9.85 9.49 -15.88
CA ASP A 229 -9.22 10.27 -16.97
C ASP A 229 -10.24 11.02 -17.86
N ASN A 230 -11.54 11.00 -17.49
CA ASN A 230 -12.61 11.73 -18.17
C ASN A 230 -13.10 12.91 -17.31
#